data_3973c5c4063865ad2a12719c7f540568
#
_entry.id   3973c5c4063865ad2a12719c7f540568
#
_cell.length_a   1.000
_cell.length_b   1.000
_cell.length_c   1.000
_cell.angle_alpha   90.00
_cell.angle_beta   90.00
_cell.angle_gamma   90.00
#
_symmetry.space_group_name_H-M   'P 1'
#
loop_
_entity.id
_entity.type
_entity.pdbx_description
1 polymer ?
#
loop_
_entity_poly.entity_id
_entity_poly.type
_entity_poly.pdbx_seq_one_letter_code
_entity_poly.pdbx_strand_id
1 'polypeptide(L)'
;MKKVFPFLSLIIALVVVSCSSDDSDKVVQSSLNSITSFNIDFEGLTEDDVVYDLGNNITISVPFKTNLTGLIPNITISDKATISPAPGEEVNFVDGEAMPFTVTAENGDVKVYNVTINIRGEVGSGSQLKSYGEASVLGDLLIEYSYDEASNFVKSYDYTEAGNKTTYTLVYNDKNQVTEKKADRESIIYTYNNEGLIISAIKKEEGIETYTYTYTYNANNQLEKTVRVTKKDDTTTNTSYTYDVKGNVASLTIGNEKYENTYDEKNNPFKGIYPEAYAKINVGARLDGVNVNNPVNGTFSYGTDVVFEYNTDDYPISASYMIFGEYTFNITYTYY
;
A
#
# COMPACT_ATOMS: atom_id res chain seq x y z
N MET A 1 14.22 -5.13 29.67
CA MET A 1 15.70 -4.94 29.66
C MET A 1 15.96 -3.77 28.74
N LYS A 2 16.40 -2.64 29.32
CA LYS A 2 16.71 -1.41 28.58
C LYS A 2 17.96 -1.64 27.73
N LYS A 3 17.82 -1.65 26.40
CA LYS A 3 18.97 -1.63 25.50
C LYS A 3 19.42 -0.19 25.32
N VAL A 4 20.63 0.06 25.76
CA VAL A 4 21.34 1.34 25.65
C VAL A 4 21.90 1.42 24.24
N PHE A 5 21.52 2.46 23.49
CA PHE A 5 22.09 2.78 22.18
C PHE A 5 23.55 3.19 22.32
N PRO A 6 24.46 2.80 21.43
CA PRO A 6 25.83 3.27 21.46
C PRO A 6 25.88 4.72 20.92
N PHE A 7 26.17 5.66 21.81
CA PHE A 7 26.65 6.99 21.46
C PHE A 7 27.99 6.86 20.73
N LEU A 8 28.04 7.16 19.46
CA LEU A 8 29.30 7.30 18.73
C LEU A 8 29.91 8.64 19.07
N SER A 9 30.81 8.66 20.11
CA SER A 9 31.61 9.81 20.46
C SER A 9 32.66 10.07 19.39
N LEU A 10 32.46 11.10 18.59
CA LEU A 10 33.49 11.62 17.71
C LEU A 10 34.50 12.44 18.54
N ILE A 11 35.69 11.89 18.74
CA ILE A 11 36.80 12.58 19.40
C ILE A 11 37.33 13.66 18.46
N ILE A 12 37.08 14.92 18.81
CA ILE A 12 37.69 16.09 18.13
C ILE A 12 39.06 16.32 18.75
N ALA A 13 40.11 16.13 17.96
CA ALA A 13 41.46 16.51 18.32
C ALA A 13 41.60 18.05 18.35
N LEU A 14 41.77 18.62 19.53
CA LEU A 14 42.14 20.02 19.69
C LEU A 14 43.61 20.19 19.29
N VAL A 15 43.88 20.87 18.20
CA VAL A 15 45.20 21.39 17.89
C VAL A 15 45.31 22.78 18.54
N VAL A 16 46.04 22.84 19.66
CA VAL A 16 46.40 24.10 20.29
C VAL A 16 47.68 24.63 19.61
N VAL A 17 47.53 25.62 18.77
CA VAL A 17 48.68 26.41 18.28
C VAL A 17 48.86 27.61 19.22
N SER A 18 49.91 27.57 20.02
CA SER A 18 50.36 28.72 20.83
C SER A 18 51.24 29.60 19.97
N CYS A 19 50.87 30.86 19.76
CA CYS A 19 51.77 31.92 19.31
C CYS A 19 51.50 33.22 20.08
N SER A 20 52.55 33.83 20.50
CA SER A 20 52.67 34.98 21.38
C SER A 20 52.23 36.32 20.73
N SER A 21 51.59 37.16 21.57
CA SER A 21 51.55 38.63 21.62
C SER A 21 51.52 39.44 20.33
N ASP A 22 50.40 40.05 19.99
CA ASP A 22 50.07 41.45 20.04
C ASP A 22 48.69 41.72 19.42
N ASP A 23 47.96 42.53 20.18
CA ASP A 23 46.86 43.37 19.78
C ASP A 23 45.58 42.82 19.12
N SER A 24 44.55 43.19 19.82
CA SER A 24 43.11 42.99 19.45
C SER A 24 42.66 41.53 19.50
N ASP A 25 41.81 41.22 20.49
CA ASP A 25 40.98 40.03 20.58
C ASP A 25 40.15 39.85 19.28
N LYS A 26 40.76 39.31 18.23
CA LYS A 26 39.99 38.75 17.12
C LYS A 26 39.30 37.51 17.68
N VAL A 27 38.05 37.68 18.06
CA VAL A 27 37.18 36.53 18.37
C VAL A 27 37.21 35.64 17.12
N VAL A 28 37.91 34.51 17.24
CA VAL A 28 37.92 33.50 16.16
C VAL A 28 36.54 32.90 16.12
N GLN A 29 35.78 33.26 15.09
CA GLN A 29 34.45 32.70 14.87
C GLN A 29 34.53 31.21 14.54
N SER A 30 33.58 30.44 15.04
CA SER A 30 33.51 29.00 14.81
C SER A 30 33.17 28.68 13.34
N SER A 31 33.88 27.73 12.75
CA SER A 31 33.62 27.17 11.43
C SER A 31 32.73 25.91 11.46
N LEU A 32 32.22 25.52 12.63
CA LEU A 32 31.44 24.31 12.80
C LEU A 32 30.01 24.51 12.22
N ASN A 33 29.62 23.66 11.26
CA ASN A 33 28.35 23.73 10.54
C ASN A 33 27.72 22.35 10.38
N SER A 34 27.72 21.53 11.43
CA SER A 34 27.21 20.16 11.36
C SER A 34 25.84 20.02 12.01
N ILE A 35 24.97 19.21 11.42
CA ILE A 35 23.83 18.59 12.11
C ILE A 35 24.39 17.48 12.98
N THR A 36 24.18 17.53 14.30
CA THR A 36 24.65 16.55 15.27
C THR A 36 23.57 15.53 15.66
N SER A 37 22.31 15.91 15.49
CA SER A 37 21.15 15.04 15.66
C SER A 37 20.02 15.48 14.76
N PHE A 38 19.30 14.53 14.19
CA PHE A 38 18.11 14.76 13.39
C PHE A 38 17.08 13.66 13.69
N ASN A 39 15.88 14.06 14.06
CA ASN A 39 14.76 13.15 14.33
C ASN A 39 13.43 13.81 13.95
N ILE A 40 12.45 13.03 13.54
CA ILE A 40 11.06 13.45 13.29
C ILE A 40 10.14 12.52 14.05
N ASP A 41 9.20 13.10 14.78
CA ASP A 41 8.12 12.38 15.46
C ASP A 41 6.99 12.15 14.48
N PHE A 42 6.81 10.92 13.99
CA PHE A 42 5.73 10.56 13.09
C PHE A 42 4.54 10.04 13.92
N GLU A 43 3.38 10.64 13.73
CA GLU A 43 2.17 10.25 14.46
C GLU A 43 1.83 8.77 14.25
N GLY A 44 1.68 8.04 15.36
CA GLY A 44 1.30 6.62 15.36
C GLY A 44 2.41 5.63 15.02
N LEU A 45 3.65 6.09 14.79
CA LEU A 45 4.81 5.23 14.56
C LEU A 45 5.67 5.09 15.83
N THR A 46 6.35 3.95 15.93
CA THR A 46 7.38 3.68 16.95
C THR A 46 8.78 3.86 16.36
N GLU A 47 9.81 3.89 17.22
CA GLU A 47 11.20 3.97 16.76
C GLU A 47 11.61 2.77 15.88
N ASP A 48 10.98 1.62 16.05
CA ASP A 48 11.24 0.42 15.24
C ASP A 48 10.62 0.52 13.81
N ASP A 49 9.63 1.39 13.63
CA ASP A 49 8.97 1.61 12.35
C ASP A 49 9.77 2.53 11.42
N VAL A 50 10.68 3.34 11.96
CA VAL A 50 11.41 4.38 11.23
C VAL A 50 12.88 4.04 11.14
N VAL A 51 13.42 4.00 9.93
CA VAL A 51 14.85 3.72 9.70
C VAL A 51 15.55 4.99 9.26
N TYR A 52 16.60 5.41 10.00
CA TYR A 52 17.41 6.59 9.71
C TYR A 52 18.79 6.19 9.18
N ASP A 53 19.20 6.84 8.10
CA ASP A 53 20.60 6.89 7.64
C ASP A 53 21.07 8.34 7.72
N LEU A 54 21.88 8.64 8.75
CA LEU A 54 22.34 9.98 9.11
C LEU A 54 23.75 10.25 8.55
N GLY A 55 23.84 10.37 7.24
CA GLY A 55 25.07 10.77 6.54
C GLY A 55 25.10 12.27 6.22
N ASN A 56 25.88 12.67 5.22
CA ASN A 56 25.80 14.02 4.64
C ASN A 56 24.46 14.24 3.93
N ASN A 57 23.89 13.18 3.37
CA ASN A 57 22.50 13.12 2.96
C ASN A 57 21.77 12.28 4.00
N ILE A 58 20.73 12.84 4.58
CA ILE A 58 19.91 12.17 5.58
C ILE A 58 18.77 11.45 4.85
N THR A 59 18.72 10.14 4.97
CA THR A 59 17.62 9.33 4.40
C THR A 59 16.82 8.72 5.53
N ILE A 60 15.50 8.86 5.44
CA ILE A 60 14.55 8.33 6.41
C ILE A 60 13.58 7.42 5.65
N SER A 61 13.38 6.20 6.14
CA SER A 61 12.42 5.25 5.59
C SER A 61 11.28 5.03 6.55
N VAL A 62 10.05 5.29 6.11
CA VAL A 62 8.82 5.19 6.92
C VAL A 62 7.83 4.20 6.29
N PRO A 63 6.87 3.65 7.07
CA PRO A 63 5.85 2.75 6.57
C PRO A 63 4.95 3.37 5.51
N PHE A 64 4.27 2.50 4.75
CA PHE A 64 3.22 2.89 3.81
C PHE A 64 2.13 3.74 4.49
N LYS A 65 1.65 4.78 3.80
CA LYS A 65 0.66 5.76 4.27
C LYS A 65 1.11 6.71 5.38
N THR A 66 2.39 6.78 5.73
CA THR A 66 2.86 7.81 6.67
C THR A 66 2.59 9.21 6.10
N ASN A 67 1.99 10.07 6.92
CA ASN A 67 1.79 11.47 6.55
C ASN A 67 3.13 12.22 6.57
N LEU A 68 3.47 12.91 5.47
CA LEU A 68 4.71 13.68 5.32
C LEU A 68 4.49 15.20 5.37
N THR A 69 3.29 15.66 5.72
CA THR A 69 2.96 17.09 5.80
C THR A 69 2.86 17.57 7.24
N GLY A 70 3.23 18.82 7.49
CA GLY A 70 3.17 19.42 8.82
C GLY A 70 4.15 18.80 9.82
N LEU A 71 5.25 18.23 9.36
CA LEU A 71 6.24 17.59 10.24
C LEU A 71 7.15 18.62 10.89
N ILE A 72 7.48 18.41 12.16
CA ILE A 72 8.39 19.29 12.94
C ILE A 72 9.66 18.51 13.26
N PRO A 73 10.76 18.69 12.51
CA PRO A 73 12.01 18.02 12.79
C PRO A 73 12.65 18.52 14.10
N ASN A 74 13.08 17.59 14.96
CA ASN A 74 13.92 17.85 16.10
C ASN A 74 15.38 17.81 15.66
N ILE A 75 16.04 18.97 15.60
CA ILE A 75 17.38 19.10 15.05
C ILE A 75 18.31 19.70 16.09
N THR A 76 19.47 19.07 16.26
CA THR A 76 20.58 19.64 17.00
C THR A 76 21.73 19.92 16.03
N ILE A 77 22.35 21.12 16.17
CA ILE A 77 23.43 21.57 15.30
C ILE A 77 24.68 21.95 16.14
N SER A 78 25.78 22.18 15.47
CA SER A 78 27.02 22.68 16.08
C SER A 78 26.76 23.98 16.85
N ASP A 79 27.49 24.17 17.93
CA ASP A 79 27.41 25.38 18.75
C ASP A 79 27.65 26.65 17.92
N LYS A 80 26.86 27.70 18.16
CA LYS A 80 26.87 29.00 17.47
C LYS A 80 26.50 28.94 15.98
N ALA A 81 26.17 27.78 15.41
CA ALA A 81 25.61 27.67 14.05
C ALA A 81 24.13 28.03 14.02
N THR A 82 23.62 28.34 12.83
CA THR A 82 22.19 28.50 12.53
C THR A 82 21.77 27.51 11.46
N ILE A 83 20.47 27.19 11.37
CA ILE A 83 19.94 26.27 10.36
C ILE A 83 18.65 26.82 9.77
N SER A 84 18.43 26.54 8.51
CA SER A 84 17.16 26.83 7.80
C SER A 84 16.75 25.57 7.00
N PRO A 85 15.47 25.09 7.13
CA PRO A 85 14.41 25.52 8.05
C PRO A 85 14.83 25.50 9.52
N ALA A 86 14.24 26.39 10.36
CA ALA A 86 14.63 26.51 11.77
C ALA A 86 14.11 25.34 12.62
N PRO A 87 14.76 25.00 13.75
CA PRO A 87 14.21 24.02 14.68
C PRO A 87 12.82 24.42 15.17
N GLY A 88 11.86 23.49 15.13
CA GLY A 88 10.46 23.75 15.50
C GLY A 88 9.60 24.36 14.40
N GLU A 89 10.14 24.62 13.22
CA GLU A 89 9.39 25.02 12.03
C GLU A 89 8.72 23.80 11.38
N GLU A 90 7.45 23.96 10.98
CA GLU A 90 6.74 22.93 10.21
C GLU A 90 7.27 22.86 8.78
N VAL A 91 7.54 21.63 8.32
CA VAL A 91 7.98 21.35 6.96
C VAL A 91 7.12 20.27 6.31
N ASN A 92 6.95 20.39 5.00
CA ASN A 92 6.26 19.41 4.18
C ASN A 92 7.28 18.68 3.31
N PHE A 93 7.35 17.38 3.47
CA PHE A 93 8.19 16.54 2.61
C PHE A 93 7.37 15.93 1.49
N VAL A 94 8.03 15.59 0.40
CA VAL A 94 7.49 14.81 -0.71
C VAL A 94 8.25 13.49 -0.76
N ASP A 95 7.52 12.39 -0.88
CA ASP A 95 8.11 11.04 -0.92
C ASP A 95 9.19 10.93 -2.00
N GLY A 96 10.39 10.52 -1.60
CA GLY A 96 11.56 10.36 -2.46
C GLY A 96 12.23 11.66 -2.91
N GLU A 97 11.71 12.84 -2.58
CA GLU A 97 12.33 14.12 -2.94
C GLU A 97 13.23 14.65 -1.82
N ALA A 98 14.37 15.22 -2.23
CA ALA A 98 15.33 15.79 -1.29
C ALA A 98 14.89 17.19 -0.86
N MET A 99 14.78 17.42 0.45
CA MET A 99 14.56 18.73 1.05
C MET A 99 15.86 19.28 1.65
N PRO A 100 16.35 20.46 1.26
CA PRO A 100 17.60 21.01 1.75
C PRO A 100 17.44 21.65 3.15
N PHE A 101 18.35 21.31 4.06
CA PHE A 101 18.58 21.97 5.34
C PHE A 101 19.95 22.63 5.30
N THR A 102 19.99 23.94 5.44
CA THR A 102 21.23 24.74 5.31
C THR A 102 21.74 25.13 6.67
N VAL A 103 22.91 24.64 7.07
CA VAL A 103 23.60 25.02 8.31
C VAL A 103 24.66 26.07 8.01
N THR A 104 24.60 27.20 8.72
CA THR A 104 25.57 28.31 8.59
C THR A 104 26.35 28.44 9.91
N ALA A 105 27.67 28.30 9.85
CA ALA A 105 28.58 28.50 10.97
C ALA A 105 28.67 29.98 11.40
N GLU A 106 29.20 30.26 12.60
CA GLU A 106 29.43 31.62 13.11
C GLU A 106 30.30 32.47 12.15
N ASN A 107 31.29 31.85 11.49
CA ASN A 107 32.18 32.50 10.52
C ASN A 107 31.54 32.66 9.11
N GLY A 108 30.33 32.20 8.90
CA GLY A 108 29.62 32.29 7.63
C GLY A 108 29.80 31.09 6.69
N ASP A 109 30.57 30.06 7.07
CA ASP A 109 30.71 28.84 6.28
C ASP A 109 29.36 28.07 6.23
N VAL A 110 28.98 27.67 5.03
CA VAL A 110 27.66 27.03 4.79
C VAL A 110 27.82 25.56 4.41
N LYS A 111 26.97 24.71 4.98
CA LYS A 111 26.83 23.31 4.60
C LYS A 111 25.35 22.96 4.39
N VAL A 112 25.04 22.28 3.27
CA VAL A 112 23.69 21.82 2.96
C VAL A 112 23.59 20.34 3.23
N TYR A 113 22.56 19.95 3.97
CA TYR A 113 22.15 18.57 4.18
C TYR A 113 20.86 18.32 3.42
N ASN A 114 20.85 17.34 2.54
CA ASN A 114 19.64 16.91 1.85
C ASN A 114 18.94 15.84 2.68
N VAL A 115 17.71 16.13 3.09
CA VAL A 115 16.87 15.19 3.83
C VAL A 115 15.85 14.60 2.88
N THR A 116 15.85 13.28 2.71
CA THR A 116 14.91 12.56 1.86
C THR A 116 14.12 11.58 2.72
N ILE A 117 12.79 11.63 2.65
CA ILE A 117 11.92 10.66 3.29
C ILE A 117 11.37 9.73 2.21
N ASN A 118 11.57 8.42 2.37
CA ASN A 118 11.06 7.39 1.48
C ASN A 118 9.94 6.62 2.17
N ILE A 119 8.75 6.63 1.61
CA ILE A 119 7.65 5.75 2.04
C ILE A 119 7.93 4.36 1.48
N ARG A 120 8.03 3.35 2.37
CA ARG A 120 8.16 1.94 1.98
C ARG A 120 6.91 1.47 1.26
N GLY A 121 7.05 0.48 0.37
CA GLY A 121 5.92 -0.17 -0.29
C GLY A 121 4.95 -0.79 0.72
N GLU A 122 3.68 -0.88 0.35
CA GLU A 122 2.65 -1.60 1.11
C GLU A 122 3.08 -3.06 1.31
N VAL A 123 2.76 -3.64 2.46
CA VAL A 123 3.03 -5.06 2.76
C VAL A 123 1.71 -5.75 3.06
N GLY A 124 1.55 -6.96 2.53
CA GLY A 124 0.36 -7.77 2.74
C GLY A 124 0.21 -8.23 4.19
N SER A 125 -1.00 -8.06 4.73
CA SER A 125 -1.39 -8.46 6.08
C SER A 125 -2.49 -9.53 6.09
N GLY A 126 -2.76 -10.14 4.93
CA GLY A 126 -3.86 -11.09 4.74
C GLY A 126 -3.61 -12.47 5.36
N SER A 127 -4.61 -13.33 5.22
CA SER A 127 -4.67 -14.69 5.77
C SER A 127 -3.63 -15.67 5.20
N GLN A 128 -2.88 -15.26 4.17
CA GLN A 128 -2.08 -16.19 3.34
C GLN A 128 -2.91 -17.38 2.82
N LEU A 129 -4.06 -17.05 2.22
CA LEU A 129 -4.93 -18.03 1.58
C LEU A 129 -4.14 -18.86 0.57
N LYS A 130 -4.08 -20.17 0.75
CA LYS A 130 -3.34 -21.08 -0.13
C LYS A 130 -4.18 -21.47 -1.33
N SER A 131 -5.44 -21.84 -1.10
CA SER A 131 -6.35 -22.18 -2.19
C SER A 131 -7.80 -21.83 -1.87
N TYR A 132 -8.55 -21.57 -2.95
CA TYR A 132 -9.99 -21.47 -3.01
C TYR A 132 -10.49 -22.50 -4.02
N GLY A 133 -11.33 -23.42 -3.58
CA GLY A 133 -11.98 -24.42 -4.42
C GLY A 133 -13.49 -24.25 -4.41
N GLU A 134 -14.14 -24.42 -5.56
CA GLU A 134 -15.59 -24.48 -5.67
C GLU A 134 -15.98 -25.71 -6.49
N ALA A 135 -16.86 -26.55 -5.96
CA ALA A 135 -17.33 -27.76 -6.62
C ALA A 135 -18.85 -27.73 -6.76
N SER A 136 -19.34 -28.02 -7.97
CA SER A 136 -20.76 -28.19 -8.26
C SER A 136 -20.99 -29.14 -9.42
N VAL A 137 -22.23 -29.54 -9.64
CA VAL A 137 -22.62 -30.31 -10.84
C VAL A 137 -22.45 -29.53 -12.15
N LEU A 138 -22.28 -28.21 -12.07
CA LEU A 138 -22.08 -27.33 -13.23
C LEU A 138 -20.59 -27.18 -13.60
N GLY A 139 -19.68 -27.67 -12.76
CA GLY A 139 -18.25 -27.61 -12.96
C GLY A 139 -17.50 -27.28 -11.66
N ASP A 140 -16.20 -27.52 -11.70
CA ASP A 140 -15.29 -27.25 -10.59
C ASP A 140 -14.37 -26.09 -10.94
N LEU A 141 -14.08 -25.28 -9.92
CA LEU A 141 -13.09 -24.22 -9.95
C LEU A 141 -12.08 -24.45 -8.82
N LEU A 142 -10.78 -24.33 -9.12
CA LEU A 142 -9.70 -24.29 -8.14
C LEU A 142 -8.79 -23.10 -8.44
N ILE A 143 -8.49 -22.31 -7.42
CA ILE A 143 -7.50 -21.24 -7.47
C ILE A 143 -6.45 -21.51 -6.41
N GLU A 144 -5.18 -21.55 -6.84
CA GLU A 144 -4.03 -21.78 -5.97
C GLU A 144 -3.11 -20.56 -6.00
N TYR A 145 -2.80 -20.00 -4.83
CA TYR A 145 -2.07 -18.74 -4.69
C TYR A 145 -0.60 -18.97 -4.36
N SER A 146 0.26 -18.15 -4.94
CA SER A 146 1.69 -18.05 -4.60
C SER A 146 2.02 -16.61 -4.22
N TYR A 147 2.80 -16.43 -3.15
CA TYR A 147 3.11 -15.13 -2.57
C TYR A 147 4.55 -14.71 -2.84
N ASP A 148 4.78 -13.40 -2.85
CA ASP A 148 6.10 -12.82 -2.78
C ASP A 148 6.54 -12.75 -1.32
N GLU A 149 7.75 -13.25 -1.01
CA GLU A 149 8.23 -13.36 0.39
C GLU A 149 8.52 -11.98 1.03
N ALA A 150 8.88 -10.98 0.22
CA ALA A 150 9.24 -9.66 0.75
C ALA A 150 8.03 -8.78 1.01
N SER A 151 7.06 -8.78 0.08
CA SER A 151 5.86 -7.95 0.18
C SER A 151 4.67 -8.66 0.82
N ASN A 152 4.72 -9.99 0.93
CA ASN A 152 3.61 -10.83 1.41
C ASN A 152 2.31 -10.69 0.59
N PHE A 153 2.39 -10.19 -0.66
CA PHE A 153 1.27 -10.14 -1.58
C PHE A 153 1.28 -11.31 -2.56
N VAL A 154 0.11 -11.62 -3.11
CA VAL A 154 -0.03 -12.62 -4.18
C VAL A 154 0.85 -12.23 -5.36
N LYS A 155 1.84 -13.05 -5.69
CA LYS A 155 2.72 -12.91 -6.85
C LYS A 155 2.11 -13.49 -8.11
N SER A 156 1.47 -14.65 -7.97
CA SER A 156 0.78 -15.36 -9.04
C SER A 156 -0.31 -16.26 -8.47
N TYR A 157 -1.24 -16.65 -9.31
CA TYR A 157 -2.18 -17.70 -8.98
C TYR A 157 -2.52 -18.55 -10.21
N ASP A 158 -2.76 -19.82 -9.95
CA ASP A 158 -3.26 -20.79 -10.91
C ASP A 158 -4.79 -20.85 -10.84
N TYR A 159 -5.45 -20.54 -11.93
CA TYR A 159 -6.89 -20.63 -12.08
C TYR A 159 -7.21 -21.85 -12.92
N THR A 160 -7.84 -22.88 -12.31
CA THR A 160 -8.21 -24.11 -12.98
C THR A 160 -9.74 -24.23 -13.01
N GLU A 161 -10.33 -24.21 -14.17
CA GLU A 161 -11.77 -24.39 -14.38
C GLU A 161 -12.02 -25.49 -15.38
N ALA A 162 -12.88 -26.46 -15.01
CA ALA A 162 -13.19 -27.64 -15.84
C ALA A 162 -11.90 -28.33 -16.38
N GLY A 163 -10.85 -28.39 -15.55
CA GLY A 163 -9.56 -29.01 -15.88
C GLY A 163 -8.63 -28.13 -16.75
N ASN A 164 -9.06 -26.96 -17.20
CA ASN A 164 -8.20 -26.03 -17.94
C ASN A 164 -7.51 -25.08 -16.97
N LYS A 165 -6.18 -25.08 -16.98
CA LYS A 165 -5.35 -24.25 -16.08
C LYS A 165 -4.85 -23.02 -16.82
N THR A 166 -5.00 -21.85 -16.17
CA THR A 166 -4.40 -20.59 -16.58
C THR A 166 -3.63 -20.01 -15.42
N THR A 167 -2.36 -19.68 -15.61
CA THR A 167 -1.53 -19.00 -14.60
C THR A 167 -1.59 -17.49 -14.83
N TYR A 168 -2.03 -16.76 -13.79
CA TYR A 168 -2.00 -15.31 -13.75
C TYR A 168 -0.81 -14.83 -12.91
N THR A 169 -0.05 -13.87 -13.43
CA THR A 169 1.06 -13.24 -12.74
C THR A 169 0.76 -11.76 -12.51
N LEU A 170 1.08 -11.26 -11.32
CA LEU A 170 1.01 -9.84 -10.98
C LEU A 170 2.40 -9.22 -11.05
N VAL A 171 2.54 -8.11 -11.76
CA VAL A 171 3.77 -7.33 -11.85
C VAL A 171 3.64 -6.12 -10.93
N TYR A 172 4.64 -5.90 -10.11
CA TYR A 172 4.69 -4.85 -9.10
C TYR A 172 5.75 -3.81 -9.42
N ASN A 173 5.52 -2.56 -9.03
CA ASN A 173 6.57 -1.54 -8.95
C ASN A 173 7.29 -1.59 -7.58
N ASP A 174 8.23 -0.69 -7.36
CA ASP A 174 9.04 -0.55 -6.13
C ASP A 174 8.22 -0.15 -4.88
N LYS A 175 6.98 0.33 -5.07
CA LYS A 175 6.02 0.62 -3.98
C LYS A 175 5.03 -0.52 -3.73
N ASN A 176 5.27 -1.69 -4.28
CA ASN A 176 4.38 -2.85 -4.24
C ASN A 176 2.97 -2.60 -4.83
N GLN A 177 2.85 -1.68 -5.79
CA GLN A 177 1.62 -1.45 -6.53
C GLN A 177 1.57 -2.35 -7.77
N VAL A 178 0.42 -2.99 -8.02
CA VAL A 178 0.24 -3.85 -9.21
C VAL A 178 0.16 -2.99 -10.47
N THR A 179 1.17 -3.05 -11.32
CA THR A 179 1.22 -2.32 -12.61
C THR A 179 0.62 -3.11 -13.76
N GLU A 180 0.67 -4.44 -13.67
CA GLU A 180 0.11 -5.33 -14.70
C GLU A 180 -0.36 -6.64 -14.06
N LYS A 181 -1.51 -7.17 -14.55
CA LYS A 181 -1.90 -8.58 -14.39
C LYS A 181 -1.83 -9.24 -15.76
N LYS A 182 -1.16 -10.38 -15.89
CA LYS A 182 -1.00 -11.06 -17.17
C LYS A 182 -1.13 -12.58 -17.09
N ALA A 183 -1.56 -13.16 -18.20
CA ALA A 183 -1.55 -14.57 -18.54
C ALA A 183 -1.05 -14.74 -19.98
N ASP A 184 -1.00 -15.98 -20.50
CA ASP A 184 -0.44 -16.26 -21.84
C ASP A 184 -1.00 -15.37 -22.97
N ARG A 185 -2.30 -15.10 -22.96
CA ARG A 185 -2.99 -14.39 -24.03
C ARG A 185 -3.61 -13.07 -23.63
N GLU A 186 -3.62 -12.75 -22.34
CA GLU A 186 -4.23 -11.52 -21.85
C GLU A 186 -3.31 -10.75 -20.90
N SER A 187 -3.44 -9.44 -20.93
CA SER A 187 -2.87 -8.57 -19.91
C SER A 187 -3.82 -7.42 -19.57
N ILE A 188 -3.71 -6.94 -18.33
CA ILE A 188 -4.40 -5.74 -17.86
C ILE A 188 -3.35 -4.83 -17.25
N ILE A 189 -3.20 -3.62 -17.83
CA ILE A 189 -2.21 -2.62 -17.40
C ILE A 189 -2.95 -1.54 -16.62
N TYR A 190 -2.44 -1.17 -15.46
CA TYR A 190 -3.05 -0.23 -14.51
C TYR A 190 -2.31 1.10 -14.47
N THR A 191 -3.06 2.21 -14.34
CA THR A 191 -2.51 3.57 -14.17
C THR A 191 -2.97 4.13 -12.83
N TYR A 192 -2.02 4.72 -12.10
CA TYR A 192 -2.24 5.30 -10.77
C TYR A 192 -2.26 6.83 -10.82
N ASN A 193 -2.98 7.44 -9.89
CA ASN A 193 -2.86 8.86 -9.58
C ASN A 193 -1.75 9.09 -8.51
N ASN A 194 -1.53 10.36 -8.16
CA ASN A 194 -0.53 10.73 -7.15
C ASN A 194 -0.88 10.26 -5.72
N GLU A 195 -2.14 9.92 -5.47
CA GLU A 195 -2.62 9.38 -4.19
C GLU A 195 -2.46 7.85 -4.09
N GLY A 196 -1.91 7.20 -5.13
CA GLY A 196 -1.74 5.76 -5.18
C GLY A 196 -3.01 4.97 -5.48
N LEU A 197 -4.06 5.61 -6.01
CA LEU A 197 -5.30 4.96 -6.45
C LEU A 197 -5.23 4.63 -7.94
N ILE A 198 -5.75 3.47 -8.34
CA ILE A 198 -5.86 3.09 -9.76
C ILE A 198 -7.00 3.88 -10.40
N ILE A 199 -6.69 4.73 -11.38
CA ILE A 199 -7.68 5.58 -12.07
C ILE A 199 -8.10 5.02 -13.41
N SER A 200 -7.31 4.15 -14.03
CA SER A 200 -7.67 3.51 -15.30
C SER A 200 -6.97 2.16 -15.46
N ALA A 201 -7.52 1.34 -16.37
CA ALA A 201 -6.87 0.13 -16.83
C ALA A 201 -7.17 -0.14 -18.31
N ILE A 202 -6.26 -0.86 -18.97
CA ILE A 202 -6.41 -1.30 -20.36
C ILE A 202 -6.24 -2.82 -20.37
N LYS A 203 -7.29 -3.54 -20.81
CA LYS A 203 -7.20 -4.98 -21.06
C LYS A 203 -6.83 -5.23 -22.52
N LYS A 204 -5.84 -6.10 -22.72
CA LYS A 204 -5.40 -6.59 -24.03
C LYS A 204 -5.57 -8.10 -24.10
N GLU A 205 -6.01 -8.58 -25.25
CA GLU A 205 -6.03 -9.99 -25.60
C GLU A 205 -5.24 -10.19 -26.89
N GLU A 206 -4.25 -11.08 -26.86
CA GLU A 206 -3.29 -11.28 -27.97
C GLU A 206 -2.62 -9.95 -28.43
N GLY A 207 -2.39 -9.02 -27.50
CA GLY A 207 -1.82 -7.70 -27.77
C GLY A 207 -2.80 -6.63 -28.26
N ILE A 208 -4.06 -6.99 -28.55
CA ILE A 208 -5.10 -6.08 -29.02
C ILE A 208 -5.92 -5.57 -27.85
N GLU A 209 -6.14 -4.25 -27.78
CA GLU A 209 -7.01 -3.65 -26.75
C GLU A 209 -8.46 -4.10 -26.91
N THR A 210 -8.98 -4.77 -25.89
CA THR A 210 -10.38 -5.27 -25.87
C THR A 210 -11.28 -4.43 -24.98
N TYR A 211 -10.73 -3.95 -23.83
CA TYR A 211 -11.48 -3.11 -22.89
C TYR A 211 -10.60 -1.99 -22.34
N THR A 212 -11.26 -0.86 -22.06
CA THR A 212 -10.70 0.17 -21.20
C THR A 212 -11.61 0.40 -19.98
N TYR A 213 -10.99 0.72 -18.85
CA TYR A 213 -11.68 0.97 -17.59
C TYR A 213 -11.27 2.34 -17.05
N THR A 214 -12.25 3.05 -16.49
CA THR A 214 -12.01 4.26 -15.70
C THR A 214 -12.65 4.08 -14.34
N TYR A 215 -11.93 4.48 -13.28
CA TYR A 215 -12.33 4.32 -11.89
C TYR A 215 -12.45 5.69 -11.24
N THR A 216 -13.54 5.92 -10.50
CA THR A 216 -13.73 7.12 -9.68
C THR A 216 -14.00 6.72 -8.23
N TYR A 217 -13.59 7.57 -7.30
CA TYR A 217 -13.62 7.30 -5.87
C TYR A 217 -14.40 8.38 -5.14
N ASN A 218 -15.04 8.00 -4.02
CA ASN A 218 -15.70 8.94 -3.13
C ASN A 218 -14.67 9.62 -2.18
N ALA A 219 -15.16 10.53 -1.33
CA ALA A 219 -14.32 11.27 -0.39
C ALA A 219 -13.57 10.40 0.64
N ASN A 220 -13.98 9.13 0.81
CA ASN A 220 -13.32 8.14 1.68
C ASN A 220 -12.35 7.24 0.91
N ASN A 221 -11.98 7.59 -0.33
CA ASN A 221 -11.15 6.79 -1.22
C ASN A 221 -11.70 5.37 -1.48
N GLN A 222 -13.03 5.19 -1.41
CA GLN A 222 -13.71 3.97 -1.80
C GLN A 222 -14.15 4.08 -3.26
N LEU A 223 -14.07 2.99 -4.04
CA LEU A 223 -14.49 2.96 -5.43
C LEU A 223 -15.99 3.32 -5.55
N GLU A 224 -16.30 4.44 -6.17
CA GLU A 224 -17.68 4.91 -6.36
C GLU A 224 -18.26 4.41 -7.69
N LYS A 225 -17.43 4.41 -8.73
CA LYS A 225 -17.88 4.07 -10.08
C LYS A 225 -16.78 3.45 -10.93
N THR A 226 -17.15 2.44 -11.72
CA THR A 226 -16.36 1.89 -12.82
C THR A 226 -17.07 2.16 -14.15
N VAL A 227 -16.35 2.68 -15.12
CA VAL A 227 -16.80 2.79 -16.51
C VAL A 227 -15.95 1.83 -17.35
N ARG A 228 -16.58 0.83 -17.96
CA ARG A 228 -15.95 -0.10 -18.91
C ARG A 228 -16.40 0.21 -20.31
N VAL A 229 -15.46 0.37 -21.24
CA VAL A 229 -15.73 0.52 -22.68
C VAL A 229 -15.19 -0.69 -23.41
N THR A 230 -16.06 -1.34 -24.20
CA THR A 230 -15.70 -2.45 -25.10
C THR A 230 -15.17 -1.87 -26.40
N LYS A 231 -13.93 -2.19 -26.78
CA LYS A 231 -13.28 -1.61 -27.97
C LYS A 231 -13.84 -2.10 -29.29
N LYS A 232 -14.52 -3.23 -29.29
CA LYS A 232 -15.11 -3.81 -30.52
C LYS A 232 -16.25 -2.97 -31.11
N ASP A 233 -17.05 -2.35 -30.24
CA ASP A 233 -18.31 -1.68 -30.61
C ASP A 233 -18.56 -0.38 -29.82
N ASP A 234 -17.58 0.08 -29.06
CA ASP A 234 -17.61 1.25 -28.16
C ASP A 234 -18.76 1.23 -27.13
N THR A 235 -19.31 0.03 -26.85
CA THR A 235 -20.34 -0.12 -25.83
C THR A 235 -19.78 0.23 -24.46
N THR A 236 -20.55 1.00 -23.69
CA THR A 236 -20.18 1.45 -22.35
C THR A 236 -21.04 0.78 -21.29
N THR A 237 -20.39 0.17 -20.29
CA THR A 237 -21.04 -0.34 -19.08
C THR A 237 -20.63 0.51 -17.90
N ASN A 238 -21.59 1.01 -17.13
CA ASN A 238 -21.36 1.73 -15.89
C ASN A 238 -21.73 0.83 -14.72
N THR A 239 -20.86 0.77 -13.72
CA THR A 239 -21.13 0.12 -12.43
C THR A 239 -20.87 1.13 -11.31
N SER A 240 -21.82 1.29 -10.39
CA SER A 240 -21.66 2.13 -9.19
C SER A 240 -21.76 1.28 -7.94
N TYR A 241 -21.12 1.75 -6.85
CA TYR A 241 -20.96 1.00 -5.61
C TYR A 241 -21.36 1.84 -4.42
N THR A 242 -21.94 1.20 -3.40
CA THR A 242 -22.16 1.79 -2.07
C THR A 242 -21.55 0.89 -1.01
N TYR A 243 -21.25 1.46 0.16
CA TYR A 243 -20.56 0.76 1.23
C TYR A 243 -21.34 0.85 2.54
N ASP A 244 -21.22 -0.17 3.38
CA ASP A 244 -21.68 -0.14 4.75
C ASP A 244 -20.67 0.60 5.65
N VAL A 245 -21.02 0.74 6.93
CA VAL A 245 -20.18 1.42 7.92
C VAL A 245 -18.89 0.69 8.26
N LYS A 246 -18.78 -0.61 7.91
CA LYS A 246 -17.58 -1.45 8.08
C LYS A 246 -16.66 -1.38 6.87
N GLY A 247 -17.13 -0.81 5.75
CA GLY A 247 -16.38 -0.73 4.49
C GLY A 247 -16.64 -1.89 3.54
N ASN A 248 -17.64 -2.74 3.79
CA ASN A 248 -18.08 -3.75 2.83
C ASN A 248 -18.94 -3.13 1.72
N VAL A 249 -18.93 -3.70 0.54
CA VAL A 249 -19.75 -3.26 -0.60
C VAL A 249 -21.22 -3.61 -0.38
N ALA A 250 -21.99 -2.68 0.17
CA ALA A 250 -23.41 -2.88 0.50
C ALA A 250 -24.27 -3.10 -0.74
N SER A 251 -23.97 -2.39 -1.85
CA SER A 251 -24.63 -2.67 -3.12
C SER A 251 -23.75 -2.31 -4.30
N LEU A 252 -24.05 -2.93 -5.45
CA LEU A 252 -23.56 -2.52 -6.75
C LEU A 252 -24.73 -2.36 -7.72
N THR A 253 -24.62 -1.40 -8.64
CA THR A 253 -25.61 -1.16 -9.68
C THR A 253 -24.94 -1.23 -11.05
N ILE A 254 -25.38 -2.15 -11.91
CA ILE A 254 -24.88 -2.33 -13.27
C ILE A 254 -25.97 -1.86 -14.24
N GLY A 255 -25.72 -0.76 -14.93
CA GLY A 255 -26.77 -0.13 -15.74
C GLY A 255 -27.94 0.31 -14.85
N ASN A 256 -29.09 -0.36 -14.97
CA ASN A 256 -30.30 -0.11 -14.17
C ASN A 256 -30.57 -1.20 -13.10
N GLU A 257 -29.76 -2.23 -13.04
CA GLU A 257 -29.96 -3.35 -12.13
C GLU A 257 -29.14 -3.18 -10.86
N LYS A 258 -29.83 -3.15 -9.71
CA LYS A 258 -29.21 -3.05 -8.38
C LYS A 258 -29.16 -4.41 -7.72
N TYR A 259 -27.97 -4.72 -7.16
CA TYR A 259 -27.69 -5.91 -6.39
C TYR A 259 -27.26 -5.48 -4.99
N GLU A 260 -27.83 -6.09 -3.96
CA GLU A 260 -27.53 -5.81 -2.55
C GLU A 260 -26.79 -7.01 -1.95
N ASN A 261 -25.82 -6.72 -1.05
CA ASN A 261 -25.05 -7.73 -0.38
C ASN A 261 -25.21 -7.58 1.14
N THR A 262 -25.20 -8.70 1.84
CA THR A 262 -25.12 -8.77 3.30
C THR A 262 -23.91 -9.57 3.72
N TYR A 263 -23.39 -9.27 4.90
CA TYR A 263 -22.12 -9.79 5.39
C TYR A 263 -22.25 -10.38 6.79
N ASP A 264 -21.37 -11.31 7.12
CA ASP A 264 -21.16 -11.77 8.48
C ASP A 264 -20.29 -10.80 9.30
N GLU A 265 -19.74 -11.27 10.42
CA GLU A 265 -18.78 -10.54 11.25
C GLU A 265 -17.39 -11.19 11.29
N LYS A 266 -17.14 -12.14 10.38
CA LYS A 266 -15.92 -12.95 10.32
C LYS A 266 -14.93 -12.41 9.30
N ASN A 267 -13.70 -12.92 9.34
CA ASN A 267 -12.61 -12.44 8.50
C ASN A 267 -12.76 -12.91 7.05
N ASN A 268 -12.66 -11.97 6.13
CA ASN A 268 -12.61 -12.28 4.70
C ASN A 268 -11.21 -12.79 4.30
N PRO A 269 -11.09 -14.02 3.75
CA PRO A 269 -9.81 -14.62 3.40
C PRO A 269 -9.04 -13.89 2.30
N PHE A 270 -9.72 -13.09 1.47
CA PHE A 270 -9.13 -12.32 0.40
C PHE A 270 -8.66 -10.92 0.84
N LYS A 271 -9.02 -10.49 2.05
CA LYS A 271 -8.61 -9.19 2.58
C LYS A 271 -7.11 -9.16 2.87
N GLY A 272 -6.41 -8.17 2.31
CA GLY A 272 -4.98 -7.96 2.59
C GLY A 272 -4.01 -8.88 1.86
N ILE A 273 -4.49 -9.83 1.01
CA ILE A 273 -3.61 -10.64 0.16
C ILE A 273 -3.17 -9.90 -1.12
N TYR A 274 -3.82 -8.79 -1.44
CA TYR A 274 -3.48 -7.87 -2.53
C TYR A 274 -3.28 -6.46 -2.00
N PRO A 275 -2.50 -5.60 -2.69
CA PRO A 275 -2.43 -4.18 -2.39
C PRO A 275 -3.81 -3.53 -2.40
N GLU A 276 -4.03 -2.58 -1.48
CA GLU A 276 -5.36 -2.00 -1.26
C GLU A 276 -5.97 -1.39 -2.52
N ALA A 277 -5.15 -0.63 -3.30
CA ALA A 277 -5.64 0.00 -4.53
C ALA A 277 -6.10 -1.04 -5.57
N TYR A 278 -5.39 -2.17 -5.66
CA TYR A 278 -5.76 -3.27 -6.57
C TYR A 278 -7.01 -4.00 -6.07
N ALA A 279 -7.12 -4.26 -4.77
CA ALA A 279 -8.30 -4.87 -4.18
C ALA A 279 -9.55 -4.01 -4.41
N LYS A 280 -9.45 -2.68 -4.30
CA LYS A 280 -10.57 -1.74 -4.49
C LYS A 280 -11.24 -1.82 -5.84
N ILE A 281 -10.50 -2.09 -6.91
CA ILE A 281 -11.05 -2.13 -8.27
C ILE A 281 -11.59 -3.51 -8.69
N ASN A 282 -11.32 -4.56 -7.91
CA ASN A 282 -11.77 -5.93 -8.18
C ASN A 282 -13.06 -6.27 -7.44
N VAL A 283 -14.01 -5.33 -7.37
CA VAL A 283 -15.30 -5.49 -6.72
C VAL A 283 -16.25 -6.30 -7.59
N GLY A 284 -17.01 -7.22 -6.99
CA GLY A 284 -18.01 -8.05 -7.66
C GLY A 284 -17.45 -9.32 -8.31
N ALA A 285 -16.16 -9.58 -8.15
CA ALA A 285 -15.60 -10.90 -8.42
C ALA A 285 -15.75 -11.79 -7.18
N ARG A 286 -15.80 -13.12 -7.37
CA ARG A 286 -15.88 -14.11 -6.27
C ARG A 286 -14.73 -13.98 -5.25
N LEU A 287 -13.67 -13.23 -5.58
CA LEU A 287 -12.40 -13.10 -4.87
C LEU A 287 -12.23 -11.67 -4.35
N ASP A 288 -13.23 -11.16 -3.67
CA ASP A 288 -13.39 -9.76 -3.33
C ASP A 288 -12.55 -9.34 -2.12
N GLY A 289 -11.31 -8.93 -2.36
CA GLY A 289 -10.38 -8.47 -1.33
C GLY A 289 -10.69 -7.09 -0.75
N VAL A 290 -11.69 -6.38 -1.27
CA VAL A 290 -12.10 -5.07 -0.75
C VAL A 290 -12.91 -5.20 0.53
N ASN A 291 -13.77 -6.22 0.63
CA ASN A 291 -14.65 -6.43 1.77
C ASN A 291 -13.87 -6.83 3.03
N VAL A 292 -14.33 -6.36 4.18
CA VAL A 292 -13.79 -6.70 5.51
C VAL A 292 -14.28 -8.08 5.95
N ASN A 293 -15.54 -8.38 5.65
CA ASN A 293 -16.26 -9.57 6.08
C ASN A 293 -16.66 -10.45 4.89
N ASN A 294 -17.13 -11.67 5.16
CA ASN A 294 -17.57 -12.59 4.13
C ASN A 294 -19.00 -12.27 3.70
N PRO A 295 -19.30 -12.24 2.40
CA PRO A 295 -20.66 -12.06 1.92
C PRO A 295 -21.50 -13.32 2.20
N VAL A 296 -22.59 -13.18 2.97
CA VAL A 296 -23.50 -14.28 3.29
C VAL A 296 -24.74 -14.34 2.40
N ASN A 297 -25.01 -13.25 1.68
CA ASN A 297 -26.02 -13.20 0.64
C ASN A 297 -25.70 -12.07 -0.33
N GLY A 298 -26.00 -12.24 -1.60
CA GLY A 298 -25.82 -11.16 -2.56
C GLY A 298 -25.50 -11.62 -3.97
N THR A 299 -24.75 -10.79 -4.68
CA THR A 299 -24.49 -10.91 -6.11
C THR A 299 -23.85 -12.26 -6.48
N PHE A 300 -22.88 -12.72 -5.71
CA PHE A 300 -22.13 -13.94 -6.05
C PHE A 300 -22.94 -15.24 -5.84
N SER A 301 -23.90 -15.22 -4.91
CA SER A 301 -24.76 -16.37 -4.60
C SER A 301 -26.16 -16.29 -5.24
N TYR A 302 -26.33 -15.35 -6.19
CA TYR A 302 -27.62 -15.08 -6.83
C TYR A 302 -28.75 -14.80 -5.83
N GLY A 303 -28.43 -14.14 -4.71
CA GLY A 303 -29.40 -13.79 -3.67
C GLY A 303 -29.78 -14.94 -2.75
N THR A 304 -29.05 -16.06 -2.78
CA THR A 304 -29.25 -17.16 -1.81
C THR A 304 -28.27 -17.03 -0.64
N ASP A 305 -28.68 -17.56 0.53
CA ASP A 305 -27.86 -17.53 1.72
C ASP A 305 -26.68 -18.51 1.60
N VAL A 306 -25.51 -18.05 2.04
CA VAL A 306 -24.27 -18.82 2.11
C VAL A 306 -24.04 -19.23 3.53
N VAL A 307 -23.81 -20.52 3.76
CA VAL A 307 -23.49 -21.08 5.06
C VAL A 307 -22.00 -21.35 5.13
N PHE A 308 -21.31 -20.73 6.09
CA PHE A 308 -19.88 -20.86 6.30
C PHE A 308 -19.55 -21.69 7.53
N GLU A 309 -18.42 -22.39 7.49
CA GLU A 309 -17.70 -22.95 8.65
C GLU A 309 -16.34 -22.24 8.78
N TYR A 310 -15.88 -21.98 10.01
CA TYR A 310 -14.72 -21.15 10.29
C TYR A 310 -13.67 -21.90 11.12
N ASN A 311 -12.40 -21.52 10.96
CA ASN A 311 -11.33 -21.92 11.86
C ASN A 311 -11.33 -21.05 13.14
N THR A 312 -10.37 -21.31 14.04
CA THR A 312 -10.22 -20.59 15.32
C THR A 312 -9.86 -19.10 15.16
N ASP A 313 -9.35 -18.69 14.00
CA ASP A 313 -8.97 -17.32 13.68
C ASP A 313 -10.06 -16.59 12.89
N ASP A 314 -11.29 -17.14 12.90
CA ASP A 314 -12.46 -16.60 12.23
C ASP A 314 -12.34 -16.51 10.69
N TYR A 315 -11.44 -17.28 10.07
CA TYR A 315 -11.40 -17.43 8.62
C TYR A 315 -12.21 -18.64 8.16
N PRO A 316 -12.93 -18.56 7.02
CA PRO A 316 -13.73 -19.67 6.52
C PRO A 316 -12.85 -20.85 6.08
N ILE A 317 -13.25 -22.07 6.42
CA ILE A 317 -12.64 -23.31 5.94
C ILE A 317 -13.51 -24.00 4.90
N SER A 318 -14.83 -23.80 4.98
CA SER A 318 -15.80 -24.24 3.99
C SER A 318 -16.95 -23.26 3.88
N ALA A 319 -17.67 -23.33 2.77
CA ALA A 319 -18.95 -22.66 2.60
C ALA A 319 -19.83 -23.47 1.65
N SER A 320 -21.15 -23.26 1.72
CA SER A 320 -22.07 -23.81 0.75
C SER A 320 -23.26 -22.89 0.49
N TYR A 321 -23.78 -22.93 -0.72
CA TYR A 321 -25.03 -22.24 -1.12
C TYR A 321 -25.72 -23.02 -2.24
N MET A 322 -27.00 -22.75 -2.43
CA MET A 322 -27.82 -23.44 -3.44
C MET A 322 -28.51 -22.40 -4.31
N ILE A 323 -28.32 -22.45 -5.62
CA ILE A 323 -29.03 -21.57 -6.56
C ILE A 323 -30.21 -22.29 -7.19
N PHE A 324 -31.29 -21.54 -7.43
CA PHE A 324 -32.56 -22.03 -8.00
C PHE A 324 -33.19 -23.21 -7.22
N GLY A 325 -32.76 -23.48 -5.99
CA GLY A 325 -33.22 -24.62 -5.19
C GLY A 325 -32.79 -26.00 -5.72
N GLU A 326 -31.81 -26.04 -6.63
CA GLU A 326 -31.41 -27.24 -7.36
C GLU A 326 -29.89 -27.47 -7.38
N TYR A 327 -29.10 -26.39 -7.60
CA TYR A 327 -27.66 -26.51 -7.81
C TYR A 327 -26.90 -26.13 -6.54
N THR A 328 -26.32 -27.11 -5.85
CA THR A 328 -25.48 -26.87 -4.68
C THR A 328 -24.05 -26.59 -5.10
N PHE A 329 -23.49 -25.51 -4.53
CA PHE A 329 -22.09 -25.15 -4.62
C PHE A 329 -21.42 -25.38 -3.27
N ASN A 330 -20.33 -26.14 -3.27
CA ASN A 330 -19.50 -26.37 -2.10
C ASN A 330 -18.16 -25.67 -2.29
N ILE A 331 -17.80 -24.83 -1.32
CA ILE A 331 -16.58 -24.03 -1.34
C ILE A 331 -15.63 -24.57 -0.28
N THR A 332 -14.34 -24.60 -0.59
CA THR A 332 -13.27 -24.96 0.34
C THR A 332 -12.18 -23.91 0.33
N TYR A 333 -11.62 -23.64 1.51
CA TYR A 333 -10.50 -22.73 1.71
C TYR A 333 -9.36 -23.46 2.41
N THR A 334 -8.13 -23.26 1.95
CA THR A 334 -6.93 -23.73 2.66
C THR A 334 -5.95 -22.60 2.86
N TYR A 335 -5.12 -22.69 3.90
CA TYR A 335 -4.16 -21.66 4.29
C TYR A 335 -2.75 -22.24 4.40
N TYR A 336 -1.72 -21.39 4.32
CA TYR A 336 -0.33 -21.80 4.55
C TYR A 336 -0.03 -22.01 6.03
#